data_9a5ddb8702970264d0da8d0ca59fb629
#
_entry.id   9a5ddb8702970264d0da8d0ca59fb629
#
_cell.length_a   1.000
_cell.length_b   1.000
_cell.length_c   1.000
_cell.angle_alpha   90.00
_cell.angle_beta   90.00
_cell.angle_gamma   90.00
#
_symmetry.space_group_name_H-M   'P 1'
#
loop_
_entity.id
_entity.type
_entity.pdbx_description
1 polymer ?
#
loop_
_entity_poly.entity_id
_entity_poly.type
_entity_poly.pdbx_seq_one_letter_code
_entity_poly.pdbx_strand_id
1 'polypeptide(L)'
;MVHLEEQLVPVATKPKVEKVETGIITSGKATRIVEIYNEDETECITIGASSSTRTPEVREIVSSFTKIDSEKIQLVSKVGVFPVKQRLSDEVASKVVAVGVKSFQRPYQKYEHPIIVIGAGLGGMQTMISLMHSGRKDLLCLERLSTFGGHSWLVVSNKYTKLQTESGNYHVDYMLPDVPATTEVEGDAYKTWPTRDQLLKMFRDAAKRHNLGTVTKFNTNVEKVRPLPDGDGYAVYTSPSHGEGESELLVASAVLAWPGNLCNHREIEWPGEEDFGGYIAYASFSKVDYREAEGKVCILYGHGAFTIENVRTLCEHRCKKVVVMCRKRNLCGMRVMSWLVGYLEMPVPGTILLEGMQKMYDLVGFDCWSAHSVKTDEKRTFAHISQKTAFGVTDVYFLAGYYGLMEVMVDEIKRLTNGCAQTKKGKKIKCQVILKAVGVIPDPQIDKMLGLKELVGLWVNGDPLRAVCCNGMFVEAQNFGSFASGPPFAQLARALRWFVDYPSDFEVIRPILPKLKSSPEKPAYVPSATHMLPTFSSFNLIPMMAAEMSVYNALKHLKQRARHPPNKYIAECRAEWEAYIRQWKKDGMIDDSKPDPPYPYTEEMVQGWIDRTNLEWMRKQARQQQAAGR
;
A
#
# COMPACT_ATOMS: atom_id res chain seq x y z
N MET A 1 22.56 -66.53 -20.34
CA MET A 1 22.50 -65.18 -19.70
C MET A 1 21.19 -64.56 -20.14
N VAL A 2 20.21 -64.60 -19.30
CA VAL A 2 18.88 -64.06 -19.53
C VAL A 2 18.86 -62.69 -18.81
N HIS A 3 18.69 -61.60 -19.58
CA HIS A 3 18.48 -60.29 -19.01
C HIS A 3 17.03 -60.17 -18.56
N LEU A 4 16.82 -60.00 -17.25
CA LEU A 4 15.57 -59.55 -16.65
C LEU A 4 15.56 -58.04 -16.74
N GLU A 5 14.74 -57.47 -17.62
CA GLU A 5 14.34 -56.05 -17.58
C GLU A 5 13.36 -55.86 -16.43
N GLU A 6 13.80 -55.19 -15.38
CA GLU A 6 12.91 -54.69 -14.34
C GLU A 6 12.01 -53.59 -14.93
N GLN A 7 10.74 -53.87 -15.11
CA GLN A 7 9.71 -52.88 -15.39
C GLN A 7 9.56 -51.99 -14.15
N LEU A 8 10.08 -50.75 -14.25
CA LEU A 8 9.79 -49.70 -13.30
C LEU A 8 8.30 -49.35 -13.38
N VAL A 9 7.56 -49.76 -12.36
CA VAL A 9 6.18 -49.29 -12.15
C VAL A 9 6.23 -47.80 -11.93
N PRO A 10 5.47 -46.96 -12.69
CA PRO A 10 5.45 -45.51 -12.47
C PRO A 10 4.94 -45.24 -11.07
N VAL A 11 5.76 -44.59 -10.28
CA VAL A 11 5.34 -44.02 -8.98
C VAL A 11 4.21 -43.05 -9.26
N ALA A 12 3.02 -43.38 -8.80
CA ALA A 12 1.86 -42.50 -8.90
C ALA A 12 2.22 -41.15 -8.29
N THR A 13 2.34 -40.13 -9.13
CA THR A 13 2.51 -38.75 -8.67
C THR A 13 1.29 -38.41 -7.82
N LYS A 14 1.51 -38.04 -6.56
CA LYS A 14 0.43 -37.57 -5.69
C LYS A 14 -0.32 -36.43 -6.43
N PRO A 15 -1.66 -36.43 -6.43
CA PRO A 15 -2.43 -35.40 -7.07
C PRO A 15 -2.01 -34.04 -6.51
N LYS A 16 -1.87 -33.04 -7.39
CA LYS A 16 -1.51 -31.69 -6.99
C LYS A 16 -2.67 -31.15 -6.13
N VAL A 17 -2.39 -30.87 -4.86
CA VAL A 17 -3.39 -30.32 -3.94
C VAL A 17 -3.80 -28.94 -4.44
N GLU A 18 -5.08 -28.75 -4.71
CA GLU A 18 -5.63 -27.46 -5.07
C GLU A 18 -5.77 -26.61 -3.80
N LYS A 19 -4.96 -25.56 -3.69
CA LYS A 19 -5.06 -24.60 -2.57
C LYS A 19 -6.17 -23.62 -2.86
N VAL A 20 -7.26 -23.75 -2.12
CA VAL A 20 -8.33 -22.75 -2.10
C VAL A 20 -7.85 -21.61 -1.22
N GLU A 21 -7.63 -20.42 -1.82
CA GLU A 21 -7.23 -19.24 -1.08
C GLU A 21 -8.36 -18.74 -0.19
N THR A 22 -8.35 -19.19 1.02
CA THR A 22 -9.29 -18.72 2.03
C THR A 22 -8.55 -18.56 3.33
N GLY A 23 -8.61 -17.37 3.83
CA GLY A 23 -7.97 -17.10 5.08
C GLY A 23 -8.96 -16.76 6.17
N ILE A 24 -8.93 -17.46 7.27
CA ILE A 24 -9.82 -17.24 8.40
C ILE A 24 -9.04 -17.00 9.66
N ILE A 25 -9.48 -16.06 10.47
CA ILE A 25 -9.05 -15.90 11.83
C ILE A 25 -10.17 -16.19 12.78
N THR A 26 -9.77 -16.96 13.72
CA THR A 26 -10.38 -17.21 14.99
C THR A 26 -10.13 -16.04 15.96
N SER A 27 -10.89 -15.99 17.02
CA SER A 27 -10.75 -14.97 18.06
C SER A 27 -9.30 -14.79 18.51
N GLY A 28 -8.76 -13.60 18.33
CA GLY A 28 -7.39 -13.25 18.70
C GLY A 28 -6.44 -13.06 17.52
N LYS A 29 -5.22 -12.61 17.79
CA LYS A 29 -4.19 -12.41 16.76
C LYS A 29 -3.64 -13.73 16.29
N ALA A 30 -3.65 -13.95 14.98
CA ALA A 30 -2.98 -15.09 14.40
C ALA A 30 -1.47 -15.02 14.68
N THR A 31 -0.95 -16.03 15.32
CA THR A 31 0.48 -16.20 15.55
C THR A 31 1.08 -17.27 14.65
N ARG A 32 0.24 -18.06 13.99
CA ARG A 32 0.64 -19.10 13.04
C ARG A 32 -0.44 -19.35 11.99
N ILE A 33 -0.06 -20.01 10.92
CA ILE A 33 -0.95 -20.46 9.85
C ILE A 33 -1.16 -21.96 10.03
N VAL A 34 -2.42 -22.40 9.92
CA VAL A 34 -2.82 -23.80 9.92
C VAL A 34 -3.48 -24.11 8.58
N GLU A 35 -3.02 -25.16 7.93
CA GLU A 35 -3.62 -25.69 6.70
C GLU A 35 -4.69 -26.70 7.07
N ILE A 36 -5.91 -26.52 6.57
CA ILE A 36 -7.02 -27.45 6.74
C ILE A 36 -7.35 -28.05 5.39
N TYR A 37 -7.21 -29.34 5.29
CA TYR A 37 -7.48 -30.13 4.09
C TYR A 37 -8.88 -30.71 4.12
N ASN A 38 -9.51 -30.87 2.95
CA ASN A 38 -10.70 -31.69 2.81
C ASN A 38 -10.37 -33.16 3.05
N GLU A 39 -11.41 -34.01 3.13
CA GLU A 39 -11.28 -35.43 3.46
C GLU A 39 -10.31 -36.19 2.54
N ASP A 40 -10.32 -35.86 1.25
CA ASP A 40 -9.48 -36.52 0.23
C ASP A 40 -8.09 -35.85 0.09
N GLU A 41 -7.80 -34.84 0.88
CA GLU A 41 -6.56 -34.02 0.81
C GLU A 41 -6.29 -33.40 -0.58
N THR A 42 -7.31 -33.21 -1.39
CA THR A 42 -7.21 -32.59 -2.74
C THR A 42 -7.34 -31.08 -2.71
N GLU A 43 -8.02 -30.54 -1.71
CA GLU A 43 -8.20 -29.10 -1.50
C GLU A 43 -7.72 -28.70 -0.10
N CYS A 44 -7.24 -27.47 0.03
CA CYS A 44 -6.75 -26.96 1.29
C CYS A 44 -7.18 -25.52 1.48
N ILE A 45 -7.68 -25.19 2.68
CA ILE A 45 -7.85 -23.82 3.15
C ILE A 45 -6.79 -23.51 4.19
N THR A 46 -6.36 -22.25 4.24
CA THR A 46 -5.43 -21.78 5.26
C THR A 46 -6.15 -20.91 6.27
N ILE A 47 -5.93 -21.15 7.55
CA ILE A 47 -6.46 -20.32 8.63
C ILE A 47 -5.33 -19.70 9.46
N GLY A 48 -5.53 -18.47 9.91
CA GLY A 48 -4.70 -17.87 10.94
C GLY A 48 -5.16 -18.34 12.31
N ALA A 49 -4.31 -19.00 13.07
CA ALA A 49 -4.59 -19.45 14.43
C ALA A 49 -3.81 -18.64 15.46
N SER A 50 -4.44 -18.38 16.61
CA SER A 50 -3.82 -17.78 17.79
C SER A 50 -3.71 -18.82 18.92
N SER A 51 -3.05 -18.46 20.01
CA SER A 51 -3.02 -19.29 21.22
C SER A 51 -4.40 -19.49 21.86
N SER A 52 -5.40 -18.70 21.47
CA SER A 52 -6.79 -18.82 21.96
C SER A 52 -7.72 -19.56 21.01
N THR A 53 -7.26 -19.91 19.79
CA THR A 53 -8.09 -20.58 18.79
C THR A 53 -8.52 -21.97 19.26
N ARG A 54 -9.83 -22.24 19.21
CA ARG A 54 -10.43 -23.51 19.64
C ARG A 54 -11.05 -24.28 18.49
N THR A 55 -11.14 -25.59 18.66
CA THR A 55 -11.74 -26.51 17.68
C THR A 55 -13.14 -26.09 17.21
N PRO A 56 -14.10 -25.66 18.06
CA PRO A 56 -15.42 -25.22 17.60
C PRO A 56 -15.35 -24.05 16.62
N GLU A 57 -14.49 -23.06 16.88
CA GLU A 57 -14.32 -21.91 15.98
C GLU A 57 -13.86 -22.35 14.60
N VAL A 58 -12.92 -23.31 14.53
CA VAL A 58 -12.44 -23.85 13.26
C VAL A 58 -13.52 -24.66 12.54
N ARG A 59 -14.33 -25.43 13.27
CA ARG A 59 -15.49 -26.14 12.69
C ARG A 59 -16.52 -25.18 12.12
N GLU A 60 -16.84 -24.11 12.82
CA GLU A 60 -17.76 -23.06 12.35
C GLU A 60 -17.26 -22.42 11.06
N ILE A 61 -15.98 -22.20 11.01
CA ILE A 61 -15.31 -21.70 9.83
C ILE A 61 -15.48 -22.67 8.67
N VAL A 62 -15.08 -23.92 8.83
CA VAL A 62 -15.22 -24.94 7.78
C VAL A 62 -16.69 -25.11 7.38
N SER A 63 -17.60 -25.08 8.33
CA SER A 63 -19.05 -25.10 8.10
C SER A 63 -19.51 -23.95 7.20
N SER A 64 -19.00 -22.75 7.44
CA SER A 64 -19.35 -21.58 6.65
C SER A 64 -18.91 -21.69 5.17
N PHE A 65 -17.79 -22.39 4.91
CA PHE A 65 -17.34 -22.69 3.55
C PHE A 65 -18.17 -23.74 2.85
N THR A 66 -18.48 -24.80 3.57
CA THR A 66 -18.99 -26.03 2.98
C THR A 66 -20.50 -26.16 3.04
N LYS A 67 -21.17 -25.33 3.85
CA LYS A 67 -22.59 -25.46 4.26
C LYS A 67 -22.89 -26.78 4.99
N ILE A 68 -21.86 -27.49 5.43
CA ILE A 68 -22.00 -28.66 6.29
C ILE A 68 -22.13 -28.15 7.73
N ASP A 69 -23.06 -28.74 8.48
CA ASP A 69 -23.24 -28.42 9.88
C ASP A 69 -21.94 -28.61 10.65
N SER A 70 -21.52 -27.64 11.43
CA SER A 70 -20.26 -27.63 12.17
C SER A 70 -20.12 -28.84 13.11
N GLU A 71 -21.25 -29.36 13.62
CA GLU A 71 -21.26 -30.55 14.47
C GLU A 71 -20.90 -31.84 13.72
N LYS A 72 -21.11 -31.86 12.40
CA LYS A 72 -20.80 -33.01 11.53
C LYS A 72 -19.35 -33.03 11.04
N ILE A 73 -18.60 -31.93 11.24
CA ILE A 73 -17.22 -31.80 10.81
C ILE A 73 -16.28 -32.28 11.91
N GLN A 74 -15.43 -33.25 11.60
CA GLN A 74 -14.38 -33.70 12.51
C GLN A 74 -13.03 -33.17 12.02
N LEU A 75 -12.25 -32.57 12.91
CA LEU A 75 -10.89 -32.14 12.62
C LEU A 75 -9.90 -33.18 13.11
N VAL A 76 -9.04 -33.61 12.21
CA VAL A 76 -8.06 -34.70 12.47
C VAL A 76 -6.66 -34.19 12.10
N SER A 77 -5.68 -34.51 12.91
CA SER A 77 -4.26 -34.26 12.62
C SER A 77 -3.46 -35.56 12.73
N LYS A 78 -2.16 -35.46 12.51
CA LYS A 78 -1.25 -36.61 12.70
C LYS A 78 -1.28 -37.19 14.12
N VAL A 79 -1.72 -36.43 15.10
CA VAL A 79 -1.81 -36.84 16.51
C VAL A 79 -3.20 -37.34 16.91
N GLY A 80 -4.17 -37.34 15.98
CA GLY A 80 -5.52 -37.88 16.20
C GLY A 80 -6.62 -36.83 15.99
N VAL A 81 -7.83 -37.18 16.48
CA VAL A 81 -9.02 -36.33 16.39
C VAL A 81 -8.94 -35.22 17.43
N PHE A 82 -9.18 -33.97 16.99
CA PHE A 82 -9.23 -32.83 17.92
C PHE A 82 -10.50 -32.87 18.79
N PRO A 83 -10.38 -32.96 20.11
CA PRO A 83 -11.51 -32.85 21.01
C PRO A 83 -12.19 -31.48 20.91
N VAL A 84 -13.50 -31.43 21.17
CA VAL A 84 -14.31 -30.19 21.04
C VAL A 84 -13.82 -29.02 21.88
N LYS A 85 -13.14 -29.29 23.01
CA LYS A 85 -12.63 -28.23 23.93
C LYS A 85 -11.15 -27.90 23.76
N GLN A 86 -10.46 -28.57 22.87
CA GLN A 86 -9.01 -28.39 22.72
C GLN A 86 -8.67 -27.10 22.00
N ARG A 87 -7.55 -26.50 22.40
CA ARG A 87 -6.95 -25.36 21.71
C ARG A 87 -6.07 -25.87 20.57
N LEU A 88 -6.19 -25.27 19.40
CA LEU A 88 -5.33 -25.59 18.24
C LEU A 88 -3.86 -25.24 18.46
N SER A 89 -3.56 -24.39 19.46
CA SER A 89 -2.20 -23.95 19.76
C SER A 89 -1.36 -24.95 20.54
N ASP A 90 -1.99 -25.87 21.25
CA ASP A 90 -1.28 -26.74 22.19
C ASP A 90 -0.64 -27.96 21.51
N GLU A 91 -0.98 -28.21 20.24
CA GLU A 91 -0.39 -29.27 19.44
C GLU A 91 -0.04 -28.81 18.04
N VAL A 92 1.15 -29.10 17.65
CA VAL A 92 1.94 -28.65 16.50
C VAL A 92 1.41 -29.13 15.14
N ALA A 93 0.12 -29.24 14.95
CA ALA A 93 -0.40 -29.61 13.64
C ALA A 93 -0.46 -28.39 12.71
N SER A 94 0.55 -28.24 11.87
CA SER A 94 0.48 -27.33 10.72
C SER A 94 -0.52 -27.81 9.67
N LYS A 95 -0.90 -29.10 9.73
CA LYS A 95 -1.82 -29.77 8.80
C LYS A 95 -2.95 -30.43 9.58
N VAL A 96 -4.18 -30.07 9.22
CA VAL A 96 -5.42 -30.61 9.76
C VAL A 96 -6.29 -31.09 8.61
N VAL A 97 -6.95 -32.24 8.76
CA VAL A 97 -7.94 -32.76 7.80
C VAL A 97 -9.35 -32.59 8.37
N ALA A 98 -10.23 -31.99 7.60
CA ALA A 98 -11.65 -31.85 7.92
C ALA A 98 -12.43 -33.05 7.35
N VAL A 99 -12.63 -34.08 8.16
CA VAL A 99 -13.39 -35.27 7.79
C VAL A 99 -14.87 -34.91 7.69
N GLY A 100 -15.54 -35.44 6.67
CA GLY A 100 -16.91 -35.08 6.30
C GLY A 100 -16.99 -33.91 5.28
N VAL A 101 -15.86 -33.32 4.92
CA VAL A 101 -15.78 -32.23 3.94
C VAL A 101 -15.16 -32.74 2.65
N LYS A 102 -15.95 -32.80 1.58
CA LYS A 102 -15.47 -33.22 0.24
C LYS A 102 -14.86 -32.08 -0.57
N SER A 103 -15.35 -30.84 -0.41
CA SER A 103 -14.84 -29.67 -1.09
C SER A 103 -15.04 -28.42 -0.25
N PHE A 104 -14.08 -27.49 -0.33
CA PHE A 104 -14.14 -26.16 0.28
C PHE A 104 -14.64 -25.09 -0.69
N GLN A 105 -14.89 -25.43 -1.94
CA GLN A 105 -15.27 -24.46 -2.94
C GLN A 105 -16.71 -23.97 -2.70
N ARG A 106 -16.83 -22.73 -2.22
CA ARG A 106 -18.10 -22.01 -2.27
C ARG A 106 -18.33 -21.58 -3.72
N PRO A 107 -19.42 -22.02 -4.38
CA PRO A 107 -19.68 -21.58 -5.75
C PRO A 107 -19.85 -20.06 -5.80
N TYR A 108 -19.09 -19.42 -6.65
CA TYR A 108 -19.21 -18.00 -6.90
C TYR A 108 -20.36 -17.70 -7.89
N GLN A 109 -20.87 -16.47 -7.85
CA GLN A 109 -21.89 -15.97 -8.78
C GLN A 109 -21.36 -16.03 -10.21
N LYS A 110 -22.06 -16.73 -11.09
CA LYS A 110 -21.83 -16.66 -12.54
C LYS A 110 -22.56 -15.48 -13.12
N TYR A 111 -21.89 -14.77 -14.02
CA TYR A 111 -22.45 -13.60 -14.70
C TYR A 111 -22.57 -13.86 -16.20
N GLU A 112 -23.54 -13.20 -16.84
CA GLU A 112 -23.76 -13.27 -18.29
C GLU A 112 -22.69 -12.48 -19.05
N HIS A 113 -22.33 -11.30 -18.53
CA HIS A 113 -21.33 -10.42 -19.11
C HIS A 113 -20.04 -10.40 -18.26
N PRO A 114 -18.89 -10.03 -18.85
CA PRO A 114 -17.64 -10.01 -18.14
C PRO A 114 -17.63 -9.04 -16.95
N ILE A 115 -16.79 -9.33 -15.98
CA ILE A 115 -16.40 -8.39 -14.94
C ILE A 115 -15.34 -7.47 -15.54
N ILE A 116 -15.60 -6.17 -15.57
CA ILE A 116 -14.65 -5.19 -16.08
C ILE A 116 -13.88 -4.56 -14.92
N VAL A 117 -12.54 -4.65 -14.98
CA VAL A 117 -11.62 -3.92 -14.12
C VAL A 117 -11.11 -2.70 -14.88
N ILE A 118 -11.24 -1.51 -14.31
CA ILE A 118 -10.75 -0.27 -14.92
C ILE A 118 -9.43 0.11 -14.27
N GLY A 119 -8.36 0.13 -15.07
CA GLY A 119 -7.01 0.49 -14.67
C GLY A 119 -6.14 -0.70 -14.26
N ALA A 120 -4.93 -0.77 -14.82
CA ALA A 120 -3.93 -1.80 -14.58
C ALA A 120 -2.73 -1.30 -13.74
N GLY A 121 -3.00 -0.38 -12.80
CA GLY A 121 -2.10 0.00 -11.73
C GLY A 121 -2.07 -1.05 -10.62
N LEU A 122 -1.43 -0.74 -9.49
CA LEU A 122 -1.27 -1.65 -8.36
C LEU A 122 -2.59 -2.28 -7.91
N GLY A 123 -3.63 -1.47 -7.65
CA GLY A 123 -4.92 -1.97 -7.18
C GLY A 123 -5.65 -2.83 -8.21
N GLY A 124 -5.65 -2.42 -9.49
CA GLY A 124 -6.24 -3.21 -10.57
C GLY A 124 -5.54 -4.55 -10.76
N MET A 125 -4.20 -4.57 -10.74
CA MET A 125 -3.43 -5.82 -10.83
C MET A 125 -3.74 -6.77 -9.67
N GLN A 126 -3.77 -6.26 -8.43
CA GLN A 126 -4.12 -7.05 -7.25
C GLN A 126 -5.55 -7.60 -7.34
N THR A 127 -6.49 -6.81 -7.87
CA THR A 127 -7.87 -7.23 -8.10
C THR A 127 -7.97 -8.33 -9.15
N MET A 128 -7.30 -8.16 -10.29
CA MET A 128 -7.25 -9.19 -11.34
C MET A 128 -6.67 -10.50 -10.81
N ILE A 129 -5.54 -10.44 -10.12
CA ILE A 129 -4.92 -11.62 -9.51
C ILE A 129 -5.90 -12.30 -8.54
N SER A 130 -6.54 -11.53 -7.68
CA SER A 130 -7.50 -12.08 -6.71
C SER A 130 -8.69 -12.76 -7.40
N LEU A 131 -9.23 -12.17 -8.47
CA LEU A 131 -10.31 -12.76 -9.27
C LEU A 131 -9.87 -14.03 -10.01
N MET A 132 -8.69 -14.02 -10.62
CA MET A 132 -8.18 -15.20 -11.33
C MET A 132 -7.87 -16.35 -10.37
N HIS A 133 -7.38 -16.06 -9.17
CA HIS A 133 -7.15 -17.06 -8.13
C HIS A 133 -8.44 -17.64 -7.54
N SER A 134 -9.56 -16.92 -7.61
CA SER A 134 -10.88 -17.50 -7.30
C SER A 134 -11.46 -18.37 -8.43
N GLY A 135 -10.68 -18.58 -9.50
CA GLY A 135 -11.07 -19.43 -10.64
C GLY A 135 -11.87 -18.74 -11.73
N ARG A 136 -12.02 -17.40 -11.66
CA ARG A 136 -12.76 -16.63 -12.67
C ARG A 136 -12.01 -16.52 -13.99
N LYS A 137 -12.75 -16.67 -15.08
CA LYS A 137 -12.27 -16.50 -16.45
C LYS A 137 -13.02 -15.40 -17.21
N ASP A 138 -14.12 -14.92 -16.65
CA ASP A 138 -15.04 -13.90 -17.17
C ASP A 138 -14.55 -12.47 -16.82
N LEU A 139 -13.29 -12.18 -17.09
CA LEU A 139 -12.59 -10.96 -16.67
C LEU A 139 -12.04 -10.18 -17.86
N LEU A 140 -12.24 -8.87 -17.88
CA LEU A 140 -11.62 -7.94 -18.80
C LEU A 140 -11.08 -6.73 -18.06
N CYS A 141 -9.80 -6.40 -18.24
CA CYS A 141 -9.22 -5.16 -17.73
C CYS A 141 -9.05 -4.14 -18.85
N LEU A 142 -9.44 -2.89 -18.58
CA LEU A 142 -9.28 -1.77 -19.50
C LEU A 142 -8.22 -0.81 -18.92
N GLU A 143 -7.14 -0.60 -19.66
CA GLU A 143 -6.03 0.27 -19.25
C GLU A 143 -5.77 1.31 -20.33
N ARG A 144 -5.76 2.59 -19.97
CA ARG A 144 -5.50 3.69 -20.91
C ARG A 144 -4.06 3.79 -21.36
N LEU A 145 -3.10 3.29 -20.58
CA LEU A 145 -1.68 3.27 -20.91
C LEU A 145 -1.33 2.00 -21.69
N SER A 146 -0.14 1.97 -22.26
CA SER A 146 0.32 0.86 -23.09
C SER A 146 0.90 -0.31 -22.30
N THR A 147 0.96 -0.23 -20.95
CA THR A 147 1.60 -1.24 -20.10
C THR A 147 1.08 -1.20 -18.68
N PHE A 148 1.37 -2.26 -17.92
CA PHE A 148 1.13 -2.32 -16.48
C PHE A 148 1.99 -1.34 -15.70
N GLY A 149 1.44 -0.78 -14.60
CA GLY A 149 2.18 0.11 -13.69
C GLY A 149 1.36 1.25 -13.11
N GLY A 150 0.35 1.69 -13.84
CA GLY A 150 -0.53 2.78 -13.45
C GLY A 150 0.08 4.18 -13.55
N HIS A 151 -0.77 5.17 -13.56
CA HIS A 151 -0.43 6.57 -13.80
C HIS A 151 0.63 7.12 -12.84
N SER A 152 0.56 6.77 -11.55
CA SER A 152 1.51 7.28 -10.55
C SER A 152 2.96 6.92 -10.85
N TRP A 153 3.22 5.72 -11.36
CA TRP A 153 4.57 5.23 -11.62
C TRP A 153 5.03 5.44 -13.05
N LEU A 154 4.11 5.39 -14.02
CA LEU A 154 4.46 5.56 -15.43
C LEU A 154 4.53 7.03 -15.84
N VAL A 155 3.70 7.90 -15.24
CA VAL A 155 3.54 9.30 -15.68
C VAL A 155 4.02 10.29 -14.62
N VAL A 156 3.55 10.18 -13.36
CA VAL A 156 3.85 11.17 -12.31
C VAL A 156 5.27 11.04 -11.79
N SER A 157 5.74 9.80 -11.58
CA SER A 157 7.09 9.54 -11.10
C SER A 157 8.12 9.65 -12.22
N ASN A 158 9.32 10.11 -11.88
CA ASN A 158 10.45 10.15 -12.80
C ASN A 158 11.42 8.96 -12.57
N LYS A 159 12.40 8.79 -13.45
CA LYS A 159 13.35 7.67 -13.37
C LYS A 159 14.22 7.64 -12.10
N TYR A 160 14.35 8.76 -11.40
CA TYR A 160 15.12 8.87 -10.16
C TYR A 160 14.28 8.62 -8.91
N THR A 161 12.95 8.55 -9.06
CA THR A 161 12.03 8.29 -7.95
C THR A 161 12.34 6.94 -7.32
N LYS A 162 12.46 6.93 -6.01
CA LYS A 162 12.53 5.71 -5.19
C LYS A 162 11.25 5.56 -4.40
N LEU A 163 10.86 4.33 -4.14
CA LEU A 163 9.72 4.05 -3.27
C LEU A 163 10.01 4.59 -1.86
N GLN A 164 9.09 5.37 -1.31
CA GLN A 164 9.23 5.98 0.02
C GLN A 164 8.54 5.20 1.14
N THR A 165 8.31 3.93 0.94
CA THR A 165 7.76 3.01 1.93
C THR A 165 8.36 1.62 1.72
N GLU A 166 8.04 0.68 2.58
CA GLU A 166 8.51 -0.68 2.45
C GLU A 166 8.05 -1.32 1.14
N SER A 167 8.95 -2.02 0.46
CA SER A 167 8.67 -2.64 -0.84
C SER A 167 7.46 -3.58 -0.81
N GLY A 168 7.24 -4.29 0.30
CA GLY A 168 6.09 -5.17 0.48
C GLY A 168 4.74 -4.45 0.35
N ASN A 169 4.68 -3.15 0.59
CA ASN A 169 3.47 -2.36 0.43
C ASN A 169 3.06 -2.17 -1.04
N TYR A 170 4.01 -2.25 -1.96
CA TYR A 170 3.76 -2.12 -3.40
C TYR A 170 3.96 -3.42 -4.17
N HIS A 171 4.08 -4.52 -3.48
CA HIS A 171 4.25 -5.81 -4.10
C HIS A 171 2.89 -6.37 -4.54
N VAL A 172 2.76 -6.69 -5.82
CA VAL A 172 1.46 -7.05 -6.41
C VAL A 172 0.95 -8.39 -5.89
N ASP A 173 1.84 -9.38 -5.79
CA ASP A 173 1.54 -10.77 -5.47
C ASP A 173 2.25 -11.31 -4.21
N TYR A 174 3.00 -10.47 -3.52
CA TYR A 174 3.80 -10.85 -2.35
C TYR A 174 3.01 -11.53 -1.23
N MET A 175 1.73 -11.22 -1.13
CA MET A 175 0.84 -11.75 -0.09
C MET A 175 0.18 -13.07 -0.48
N LEU A 176 0.46 -13.59 -1.66
CA LEU A 176 0.00 -14.93 -2.01
C LEU A 176 0.79 -15.97 -1.23
N PRO A 177 0.14 -17.05 -0.72
CA PRO A 177 0.81 -18.06 0.09
C PRO A 177 1.97 -18.74 -0.61
N ASP A 178 1.84 -18.97 -1.92
CA ASP A 178 2.81 -19.62 -2.79
C ASP A 178 3.99 -18.73 -3.24
N VAL A 179 3.92 -17.41 -2.99
CA VAL A 179 5.03 -16.49 -3.27
C VAL A 179 5.97 -16.44 -2.07
N PRO A 180 7.23 -16.88 -2.19
CA PRO A 180 8.18 -16.92 -1.07
C PRO A 180 8.46 -15.54 -0.48
N ALA A 181 8.68 -15.48 0.82
CA ALA A 181 9.03 -14.23 1.52
C ALA A 181 10.38 -13.65 1.07
N THR A 182 11.28 -14.50 0.65
CA THR A 182 12.69 -14.20 0.34
C THR A 182 13.04 -14.50 -1.12
N THR A 183 12.09 -14.38 -2.05
CA THR A 183 12.42 -14.55 -3.44
C THR A 183 13.54 -13.60 -3.82
N GLU A 184 14.69 -14.14 -4.10
CA GLU A 184 15.70 -13.50 -4.91
C GLU A 184 15.15 -13.41 -6.34
N VAL A 185 14.28 -12.45 -6.55
CA VAL A 185 13.97 -12.08 -7.92
C VAL A 185 15.24 -11.48 -8.48
N GLU A 186 15.63 -11.96 -9.66
CA GLU A 186 16.80 -11.52 -10.37
C GLU A 186 17.07 -10.02 -10.20
N GLY A 187 18.16 -9.71 -9.53
CA GLY A 187 18.58 -8.35 -9.24
C GLY A 187 17.80 -7.68 -8.09
N ASP A 188 17.86 -6.40 -8.10
CA ASP A 188 17.48 -5.48 -7.03
C ASP A 188 15.97 -5.22 -6.84
N ALA A 189 15.08 -5.97 -7.49
CA ALA A 189 13.64 -5.71 -7.48
C ALA A 189 12.99 -5.76 -6.09
N TYR A 190 13.64 -6.43 -5.14
CA TYR A 190 13.21 -6.53 -3.75
C TYR A 190 14.12 -5.78 -2.78
N LYS A 191 14.94 -4.86 -3.28
CA LYS A 191 15.63 -3.92 -2.39
C LYS A 191 14.61 -3.13 -1.59
N THR A 192 15.01 -2.78 -0.40
CA THR A 192 14.17 -2.05 0.56
C THR A 192 13.56 -0.77 -0.02
N TRP A 193 14.29 -0.12 -0.93
CA TRP A 193 13.90 1.15 -1.55
C TRP A 193 14.12 1.09 -3.07
N PRO A 194 13.28 0.34 -3.80
CA PRO A 194 13.43 0.20 -5.23
C PRO A 194 13.22 1.53 -5.94
N THR A 195 13.93 1.72 -7.03
CA THR A 195 13.67 2.80 -7.98
C THR A 195 12.34 2.55 -8.70
N ARG A 196 11.79 3.60 -9.33
CA ARG A 196 10.61 3.48 -10.20
C ARG A 196 10.76 2.32 -11.20
N ASP A 197 11.91 2.24 -11.87
CA ASP A 197 12.10 1.25 -12.94
C ASP A 197 12.18 -0.18 -12.39
N GLN A 198 12.79 -0.37 -11.21
CA GLN A 198 12.79 -1.65 -10.50
C GLN A 198 11.37 -2.05 -10.08
N LEU A 199 10.58 -1.09 -9.56
CA LEU A 199 9.19 -1.33 -9.18
C LEU A 199 8.32 -1.68 -10.40
N LEU A 200 8.47 -0.96 -11.50
CA LEU A 200 7.76 -1.24 -12.74
C LEU A 200 8.17 -2.59 -13.36
N LYS A 201 9.45 -2.98 -13.21
CA LYS A 201 9.89 -4.33 -13.60
C LYS A 201 9.16 -5.39 -12.78
N MET A 202 9.09 -5.22 -11.46
CA MET A 202 8.37 -6.12 -10.55
C MET A 202 6.89 -6.26 -10.95
N PHE A 203 6.23 -5.16 -11.31
CA PHE A 203 4.84 -5.19 -11.78
C PHE A 203 4.69 -6.00 -13.06
N ARG A 204 5.57 -5.79 -14.05
CA ARG A 204 5.54 -6.54 -15.30
C ARG A 204 5.84 -8.03 -15.11
N ASP A 205 6.77 -8.36 -14.22
CA ASP A 205 7.10 -9.75 -13.88
C ASP A 205 5.91 -10.45 -13.21
N ALA A 206 5.21 -9.77 -12.29
CA ALA A 206 3.99 -10.28 -11.69
C ALA A 206 2.87 -10.43 -12.73
N ALA A 207 2.67 -9.45 -13.60
CA ALA A 207 1.69 -9.53 -14.67
C ALA A 207 1.94 -10.73 -15.60
N LYS A 208 3.20 -11.00 -15.94
CA LYS A 208 3.60 -12.17 -16.74
C LYS A 208 3.36 -13.48 -15.99
N ARG A 209 3.75 -13.55 -14.71
CA ARG A 209 3.60 -14.74 -13.87
C ARG A 209 2.14 -15.16 -13.72
N HIS A 210 1.24 -14.18 -13.61
CA HIS A 210 -0.21 -14.40 -13.48
C HIS A 210 -0.99 -14.27 -14.81
N ASN A 211 -0.30 -14.19 -15.95
CA ASN A 211 -0.92 -14.07 -17.27
C ASN A 211 -1.94 -12.91 -17.41
N LEU A 212 -1.75 -11.79 -16.69
CA LEU A 212 -2.69 -10.68 -16.70
C LEU A 212 -2.87 -10.03 -18.08
N GLY A 213 -1.86 -10.16 -18.97
CA GLY A 213 -1.94 -9.65 -20.34
C GLY A 213 -3.05 -10.28 -21.17
N THR A 214 -3.45 -11.51 -20.87
CA THR A 214 -4.52 -12.22 -21.60
C THR A 214 -5.91 -11.66 -21.36
N VAL A 215 -6.09 -10.93 -20.27
CA VAL A 215 -7.37 -10.31 -19.86
C VAL A 215 -7.30 -8.78 -19.87
N THR A 216 -6.22 -8.18 -20.40
CA THR A 216 -6.03 -6.72 -20.39
C THR A 216 -6.03 -6.14 -21.78
N LYS A 217 -6.91 -5.18 -22.04
CA LYS A 217 -6.96 -4.34 -23.24
C LYS A 217 -6.28 -3.01 -22.93
N PHE A 218 -5.06 -2.83 -23.43
CA PHE A 218 -4.29 -1.59 -23.27
C PHE A 218 -4.73 -0.51 -24.26
N ASN A 219 -4.23 0.71 -24.07
CA ASN A 219 -4.53 1.88 -24.89
C ASN A 219 -6.04 2.14 -25.04
N THR A 220 -6.80 1.78 -24.00
CA THR A 220 -8.24 1.89 -23.98
C THR A 220 -8.68 2.79 -22.82
N ASN A 221 -9.19 3.94 -23.16
CA ASN A 221 -9.73 4.90 -22.20
C ASN A 221 -11.18 4.58 -21.91
N VAL A 222 -11.55 4.55 -20.63
CA VAL A 222 -12.96 4.46 -20.21
C VAL A 222 -13.49 5.87 -20.02
N GLU A 223 -14.47 6.26 -20.81
CA GLU A 223 -15.06 7.59 -20.78
C GLU A 223 -16.21 7.69 -19.77
N LYS A 224 -17.01 6.62 -19.71
CA LYS A 224 -18.24 6.65 -18.92
C LYS A 224 -18.69 5.23 -18.56
N VAL A 225 -19.19 5.07 -17.34
CA VAL A 225 -19.87 3.87 -16.86
C VAL A 225 -21.28 4.26 -16.42
N ARG A 226 -22.29 3.56 -16.90
CA ARG A 226 -23.69 3.81 -16.53
C ARG A 226 -24.43 2.49 -16.34
N PRO A 227 -25.33 2.40 -15.34
CA PRO A 227 -26.20 1.25 -15.21
C PRO A 227 -27.04 1.04 -16.48
N LEU A 228 -27.29 -0.21 -16.83
CA LEU A 228 -28.26 -0.55 -17.88
C LEU A 228 -29.69 -0.24 -17.41
N PRO A 229 -30.62 0.07 -18.33
CA PRO A 229 -31.98 0.41 -17.95
C PRO A 229 -32.75 -0.69 -17.22
N ASP A 230 -32.42 -1.95 -17.51
CA ASP A 230 -32.99 -3.15 -16.90
C ASP A 230 -32.42 -3.47 -15.52
N GLY A 231 -31.30 -2.82 -15.15
CA GLY A 231 -30.63 -3.04 -13.89
C GLY A 231 -29.68 -4.25 -13.85
N ASP A 232 -29.54 -4.99 -14.96
CA ASP A 232 -28.76 -6.25 -14.99
C ASP A 232 -27.29 -6.07 -15.41
N GLY A 233 -26.77 -4.86 -15.32
CA GLY A 233 -25.35 -4.61 -15.62
C GLY A 233 -25.04 -3.15 -15.91
N TYR A 234 -23.93 -2.96 -16.62
CA TYR A 234 -23.37 -1.64 -16.90
C TYR A 234 -22.97 -1.50 -18.36
N ALA A 235 -23.28 -0.34 -18.91
CA ALA A 235 -22.73 0.15 -20.16
C ALA A 235 -21.38 0.84 -19.85
N VAL A 236 -20.30 0.36 -20.45
CA VAL A 236 -18.95 0.90 -20.35
C VAL A 236 -18.55 1.47 -21.70
N TYR A 237 -18.50 2.79 -21.79
CA TYR A 237 -18.13 3.53 -23.00
C TYR A 237 -16.63 3.70 -23.03
N THR A 238 -16.00 3.27 -24.12
CA THR A 238 -14.54 3.32 -24.28
C THR A 238 -14.15 4.02 -25.57
N SER A 239 -12.93 4.56 -25.57
CA SER A 239 -12.28 5.10 -26.77
C SER A 239 -10.81 4.72 -26.78
N PRO A 240 -10.12 4.74 -27.93
CA PRO A 240 -8.69 4.64 -27.98
C PRO A 240 -8.02 5.77 -27.17
N SER A 241 -6.97 5.44 -26.41
CA SER A 241 -6.25 6.46 -25.63
C SER A 241 -5.39 7.38 -26.50
N HIS A 242 -5.01 6.91 -27.67
CA HIS A 242 -4.17 7.62 -28.63
C HIS A 242 -4.69 7.35 -30.05
N GLY A 243 -4.72 8.39 -30.87
CA GLY A 243 -5.13 8.31 -32.27
C GLY A 243 -6.63 8.46 -32.49
N GLU A 244 -7.02 8.41 -33.75
CA GLU A 244 -8.41 8.38 -34.19
C GLU A 244 -8.92 6.94 -34.16
N GLY A 245 -10.03 6.70 -33.54
CA GLY A 245 -10.69 5.39 -33.48
C GLY A 245 -12.12 5.54 -32.98
N GLU A 246 -12.95 4.57 -33.33
CA GLU A 246 -14.34 4.58 -32.93
C GLU A 246 -14.48 4.27 -31.43
N SER A 247 -15.42 4.94 -30.79
CA SER A 247 -15.85 4.61 -29.43
C SER A 247 -16.56 3.27 -29.44
N GLU A 248 -16.26 2.41 -28.48
CA GLU A 248 -16.84 1.09 -28.32
C GLU A 248 -17.72 1.07 -27.06
N LEU A 249 -18.86 0.43 -27.17
CA LEU A 249 -19.73 0.14 -26.04
C LEU A 249 -19.54 -1.31 -25.61
N LEU A 250 -19.08 -1.51 -24.36
CA LEU A 250 -19.01 -2.81 -23.73
C LEU A 250 -20.11 -2.95 -22.68
N VAL A 251 -20.60 -4.17 -22.51
CA VAL A 251 -21.54 -4.51 -21.44
C VAL A 251 -20.79 -5.30 -20.37
N ALA A 252 -21.01 -4.97 -19.12
CA ALA A 252 -20.40 -5.62 -17.97
C ALA A 252 -21.46 -5.97 -16.93
N SER A 253 -21.36 -7.15 -16.31
CA SER A 253 -22.22 -7.50 -15.16
C SER A 253 -21.73 -6.87 -13.86
N ALA A 254 -20.43 -6.59 -13.77
CA ALA A 254 -19.82 -5.87 -12.64
C ALA A 254 -18.66 -5.00 -13.12
N VAL A 255 -18.42 -3.88 -12.46
CA VAL A 255 -17.32 -2.97 -12.75
C VAL A 255 -16.52 -2.67 -11.48
N LEU A 256 -15.22 -2.90 -11.53
CA LEU A 256 -14.27 -2.65 -10.46
C LEU A 256 -13.31 -1.54 -10.90
N ALA A 257 -13.50 -0.34 -10.37
CA ALA A 257 -12.80 0.83 -10.87
C ALA A 257 -11.57 1.21 -10.02
N TRP A 258 -10.42 1.26 -10.66
CA TRP A 258 -9.14 1.72 -10.11
C TRP A 258 -8.53 2.86 -10.93
N PRO A 259 -9.23 3.99 -11.06
CA PRO A 259 -8.84 5.05 -11.99
C PRO A 259 -7.56 5.79 -11.59
N GLY A 260 -7.07 5.58 -10.36
CA GLY A 260 -5.97 6.38 -9.81
C GLY A 260 -6.40 7.79 -9.42
N ASN A 261 -5.48 8.57 -8.87
CA ASN A 261 -5.80 9.91 -8.35
C ASN A 261 -4.70 10.95 -8.45
N LEU A 262 -3.50 10.55 -8.79
CA LEU A 262 -2.39 11.48 -8.96
C LEU A 262 -2.30 11.88 -10.43
N CYS A 263 -3.27 12.62 -10.90
CA CYS A 263 -3.45 12.80 -12.33
C CYS A 263 -2.81 14.06 -12.89
N ASN A 264 -2.91 15.19 -12.19
CA ASN A 264 -2.38 16.48 -12.66
C ASN A 264 -1.60 17.17 -11.55
N HIS A 265 -0.56 17.93 -11.90
CA HIS A 265 0.08 18.80 -10.94
C HIS A 265 -0.78 20.05 -10.71
N ARG A 266 -0.66 20.62 -9.51
CA ARG A 266 -1.25 21.91 -9.21
C ARG A 266 -0.40 23.00 -9.86
N GLU A 267 -0.98 23.82 -10.69
CA GLU A 267 -0.29 24.93 -11.33
C GLU A 267 -0.21 26.14 -10.40
N ILE A 268 0.95 26.76 -10.36
CA ILE A 268 1.20 28.05 -9.71
C ILE A 268 2.18 28.85 -10.54
N GLU A 269 1.99 30.17 -10.55
CA GLU A 269 2.88 31.13 -11.18
C GLU A 269 3.20 32.27 -10.21
N TRP A 270 4.36 32.83 -10.33
CA TRP A 270 4.77 34.01 -9.58
C TRP A 270 5.04 35.17 -10.50
N PRO A 271 4.73 36.41 -10.09
CA PRO A 271 5.14 37.58 -10.84
C PRO A 271 6.63 37.56 -11.11
N GLY A 272 7.04 37.75 -12.37
CA GLY A 272 8.42 37.78 -12.82
C GLY A 272 9.06 36.44 -13.08
N GLU A 273 8.28 35.38 -13.29
CA GLU A 273 8.83 34.09 -13.73
C GLU A 273 9.54 34.20 -15.07
N GLU A 274 9.02 35.00 -15.98
CA GLU A 274 9.56 35.32 -17.29
C GLU A 274 10.93 36.01 -17.22
N ASP A 275 11.16 36.79 -16.16
CA ASP A 275 12.40 37.54 -15.93
C ASP A 275 13.44 36.78 -15.11
N PHE A 276 13.11 35.59 -14.63
CA PHE A 276 13.95 34.83 -13.68
C PHE A 276 15.30 34.45 -14.29
N GLY A 277 15.33 34.09 -15.58
CA GLY A 277 16.55 33.75 -16.31
C GLY A 277 17.22 32.44 -15.86
N GLY A 278 16.60 31.67 -14.93
CA GLY A 278 17.03 30.39 -14.46
C GLY A 278 16.06 29.26 -14.86
N TYR A 279 16.29 28.06 -14.33
CA TYR A 279 15.47 26.87 -14.62
C TYR A 279 14.29 26.78 -13.63
N ILE A 280 13.07 26.70 -14.16
CA ILE A 280 11.84 26.48 -13.37
C ILE A 280 11.14 25.24 -13.91
N ALA A 281 10.80 24.30 -13.03
CA ALA A 281 10.05 23.09 -13.39
C ALA A 281 9.14 22.62 -12.25
N TYR A 282 8.15 21.79 -12.59
CA TYR A 282 7.39 21.04 -11.60
C TYR A 282 8.16 19.78 -11.17
N ALA A 283 8.21 19.52 -9.87
CA ALA A 283 8.94 18.42 -9.25
C ALA A 283 8.30 17.03 -9.45
N SER A 284 7.40 16.90 -10.42
CA SER A 284 6.66 15.69 -10.76
C SER A 284 6.48 15.57 -12.28
N PHE A 285 5.91 14.47 -12.76
CA PHE A 285 5.61 14.21 -14.18
C PHE A 285 6.83 14.16 -15.11
N SER A 286 7.97 13.71 -14.58
CA SER A 286 9.23 13.57 -15.36
C SER A 286 9.69 14.84 -16.08
N LYS A 287 9.27 16.03 -15.61
CA LYS A 287 9.54 17.32 -16.25
C LYS A 287 10.83 17.98 -15.76
N VAL A 288 11.57 17.38 -14.82
CA VAL A 288 12.79 17.95 -14.26
C VAL A 288 14.01 17.41 -14.99
N ASP A 289 14.80 18.31 -15.55
CA ASP A 289 16.18 18.00 -15.93
C ASP A 289 17.11 18.32 -14.73
N TYR A 290 17.46 17.30 -13.97
CA TYR A 290 18.29 17.47 -12.78
C TYR A 290 19.73 17.90 -13.08
N ARG A 291 20.21 17.79 -14.33
CA ARG A 291 21.53 18.31 -14.73
C ARG A 291 21.60 19.82 -14.56
N GLU A 292 20.46 20.51 -14.67
CA GLU A 292 20.35 21.93 -14.43
C GLU A 292 20.66 22.35 -12.99
N ALA A 293 20.66 21.39 -12.05
CA ALA A 293 20.90 21.69 -10.63
C ALA A 293 22.38 21.62 -10.23
N GLU A 294 23.26 21.02 -11.06
CA GLU A 294 24.66 20.80 -10.72
C GLU A 294 25.40 22.12 -10.40
N GLY A 295 26.00 22.17 -9.22
CA GLY A 295 26.72 23.35 -8.72
C GLY A 295 25.86 24.59 -8.40
N LYS A 296 24.53 24.49 -8.53
CA LYS A 296 23.61 25.62 -8.39
C LYS A 296 22.85 25.59 -7.06
N VAL A 297 22.35 26.77 -6.66
CA VAL A 297 21.41 26.91 -5.55
C VAL A 297 19.99 26.68 -6.07
N CYS A 298 19.31 25.72 -5.45
CA CYS A 298 17.98 25.27 -5.84
C CYS A 298 16.94 25.63 -4.77
N ILE A 299 15.82 26.20 -5.16
CA ILE A 299 14.63 26.33 -4.30
C ILE A 299 13.68 25.17 -4.62
N LEU A 300 13.32 24.40 -3.58
CA LEU A 300 12.19 23.46 -3.61
C LEU A 300 10.99 24.11 -2.93
N TYR A 301 9.96 24.44 -3.70
CA TYR A 301 8.78 25.12 -3.18
C TYR A 301 7.67 24.14 -2.82
N GLY A 302 7.46 23.95 -1.53
CA GLY A 302 6.56 22.98 -0.91
C GLY A 302 7.27 22.21 0.19
N HIS A 303 6.54 21.36 0.95
CA HIS A 303 7.13 20.49 1.97
C HIS A 303 6.29 19.21 2.13
N GLY A 304 6.07 18.52 1.05
CA GLY A 304 5.40 17.21 0.99
C GLY A 304 6.34 16.12 0.48
N ALA A 305 5.80 14.94 0.19
CA ALA A 305 6.56 13.77 -0.23
C ALA A 305 7.46 14.04 -1.46
N PHE A 306 6.95 14.75 -2.46
CA PHE A 306 7.74 15.11 -3.65
C PHE A 306 8.92 16.05 -3.33
N THR A 307 8.74 16.98 -2.39
CA THR A 307 9.85 17.84 -1.94
C THR A 307 10.95 17.01 -1.30
N ILE A 308 10.59 16.13 -0.38
CA ILE A 308 11.55 15.30 0.36
C ILE A 308 12.31 14.37 -0.59
N GLU A 309 11.62 13.79 -1.56
CA GLU A 309 12.21 13.00 -2.65
C GLU A 309 13.22 13.81 -3.47
N ASN A 310 12.84 15.05 -3.83
CA ASN A 310 13.67 15.91 -4.66
C ASN A 310 14.89 16.47 -3.91
N VAL A 311 14.86 16.63 -2.58
CA VAL A 311 16.06 16.93 -1.80
C VAL A 311 17.15 15.88 -2.06
N ARG A 312 16.80 14.60 -1.93
CA ARG A 312 17.73 13.50 -2.20
C ARG A 312 18.24 13.55 -3.65
N THR A 313 17.34 13.65 -4.62
CA THR A 313 17.70 13.64 -6.04
C THR A 313 18.59 14.82 -6.41
N LEU A 314 18.32 16.03 -5.89
CA LEU A 314 19.18 17.20 -6.12
C LEU A 314 20.58 17.02 -5.52
N CYS A 315 20.69 16.42 -4.33
CA CYS A 315 21.99 16.09 -3.74
C CYS A 315 22.73 15.02 -4.55
N GLU A 316 22.03 14.01 -5.09
CA GLU A 316 22.61 13.01 -6.01
C GLU A 316 23.12 13.66 -7.31
N HIS A 317 22.52 14.77 -7.74
CA HIS A 317 22.94 15.58 -8.89
C HIS A 317 23.88 16.76 -8.52
N ARG A 318 24.55 16.67 -7.38
CA ARG A 318 25.61 17.61 -6.95
C ARG A 318 25.17 19.07 -6.95
N CYS A 319 23.94 19.36 -6.54
CA CYS A 319 23.54 20.76 -6.33
C CYS A 319 24.38 21.39 -5.23
N LYS A 320 24.64 22.70 -5.34
CA LYS A 320 25.40 23.44 -4.32
C LYS A 320 24.64 23.57 -3.01
N LYS A 321 23.35 23.85 -3.09
CA LYS A 321 22.47 24.01 -1.91
C LYS A 321 21.01 23.89 -2.30
N VAL A 322 20.21 23.27 -1.43
CA VAL A 322 18.76 23.20 -1.53
C VAL A 322 18.11 24.09 -0.46
N VAL A 323 17.25 24.99 -0.87
CA VAL A 323 16.39 25.78 0.04
C VAL A 323 14.96 25.23 -0.09
N VAL A 324 14.52 24.50 0.91
CA VAL A 324 13.13 24.02 0.98
C VAL A 324 12.26 25.17 1.51
N MET A 325 11.49 25.79 0.63
CA MET A 325 10.62 26.91 0.99
C MET A 325 9.17 26.43 1.15
N CYS A 326 8.55 26.73 2.28
CA CYS A 326 7.21 26.25 2.58
C CYS A 326 6.43 27.21 3.49
N ARG A 327 5.11 27.18 3.35
CA ARG A 327 4.20 27.94 4.24
C ARG A 327 4.20 27.40 5.67
N LYS A 328 4.30 26.09 5.80
CA LYS A 328 4.36 25.36 7.08
C LYS A 328 5.34 24.21 6.93
N ARG A 329 6.20 24.04 7.93
CA ARG A 329 7.12 22.90 7.99
C ARG A 329 6.33 21.66 8.40
N ASN A 330 6.20 20.70 7.49
CA ASN A 330 5.62 19.39 7.76
C ASN A 330 6.65 18.47 8.42
N LEU A 331 6.18 17.41 9.03
CA LEU A 331 7.07 16.32 9.45
C LEU A 331 7.47 15.47 8.25
N CYS A 332 8.73 15.06 8.24
CA CYS A 332 9.31 14.09 7.31
C CYS A 332 9.52 12.77 8.05
N GLY A 333 9.26 11.68 7.38
CA GLY A 333 9.55 10.36 7.90
C GLY A 333 11.00 9.95 7.62
N MET A 334 11.53 9.05 8.42
CA MET A 334 12.80 8.39 8.23
C MET A 334 12.58 6.90 8.02
N ARG A 335 13.54 6.25 7.37
CA ARG A 335 13.42 4.86 6.93
C ARG A 335 13.08 3.90 8.07
N VAL A 336 13.82 3.98 9.19
CA VAL A 336 13.61 3.09 10.34
C VAL A 336 12.21 3.24 10.94
N MET A 337 11.69 4.46 11.04
CA MET A 337 10.33 4.65 11.59
C MET A 337 9.24 4.19 10.62
N SER A 338 9.43 4.40 9.31
CA SER A 338 8.54 3.86 8.29
C SER A 338 8.52 2.33 8.30
N TRP A 339 9.70 1.72 8.44
CA TRP A 339 9.85 0.28 8.58
C TRP A 339 9.19 -0.23 9.87
N LEU A 340 9.41 0.41 11.02
CA LEU A 340 8.84 0.02 12.30
C LEU A 340 7.31 -0.04 12.24
N VAL A 341 6.70 0.98 11.63
CA VAL A 341 5.26 1.05 11.40
C VAL A 341 4.76 -0.11 10.52
N GLY A 342 5.52 -0.49 9.49
CA GLY A 342 5.19 -1.63 8.62
C GLY A 342 5.49 -2.99 9.24
N TYR A 343 6.50 -3.08 10.09
CA TYR A 343 6.95 -4.32 10.74
C TYR A 343 6.00 -4.81 11.84
N LEU A 344 5.39 -3.87 12.58
CA LEU A 344 4.47 -4.18 13.66
C LEU A 344 3.06 -4.44 13.16
N GLU A 345 2.38 -5.40 13.77
CA GLU A 345 0.97 -5.69 13.51
C GLU A 345 0.05 -4.65 14.16
N MET A 346 0.58 -3.93 15.12
CA MET A 346 -0.15 -2.96 15.91
C MET A 346 0.26 -1.55 15.57
N PRO A 347 -0.67 -0.59 15.67
CA PRO A 347 -0.33 0.81 15.52
C PRO A 347 0.76 1.21 16.51
N VAL A 348 1.83 1.80 16.00
CA VAL A 348 2.88 2.39 16.83
C VAL A 348 2.32 3.62 17.53
N PRO A 349 2.44 3.76 18.86
CA PRO A 349 2.00 4.95 19.56
C PRO A 349 2.67 6.21 19.03
N GLY A 350 1.91 7.31 18.94
CA GLY A 350 2.44 8.59 18.45
C GLY A 350 3.64 9.10 19.25
N THR A 351 3.69 8.80 20.54
CA THR A 351 4.82 9.13 21.42
C THR A 351 6.10 8.40 21.02
N ILE A 352 6.02 7.10 20.70
CA ILE A 352 7.15 6.30 20.22
C ILE A 352 7.59 6.78 18.83
N LEU A 353 6.64 7.10 17.96
CA LEU A 353 6.95 7.67 16.64
C LEU A 353 7.74 8.97 16.76
N LEU A 354 7.26 9.91 17.55
CA LEU A 354 7.92 11.21 17.72
C LEU A 354 9.26 11.09 18.45
N GLU A 355 9.39 10.18 19.42
CA GLU A 355 10.66 9.88 20.08
C GLU A 355 11.70 9.37 19.07
N GLY A 356 11.31 8.42 18.23
CA GLY A 356 12.17 7.91 17.17
C GLY A 356 12.49 8.97 16.12
N MET A 357 11.51 9.77 15.70
CA MET A 357 11.71 10.86 14.76
C MET A 357 12.67 11.92 15.30
N GLN A 358 12.59 12.26 16.60
CA GLN A 358 13.43 13.27 17.22
C GLN A 358 14.93 12.99 17.03
N LYS A 359 15.34 11.72 17.04
CA LYS A 359 16.75 11.34 16.82
C LYS A 359 17.33 11.89 15.51
N MET A 360 16.55 11.87 14.44
CA MET A 360 16.95 12.49 13.16
C MET A 360 16.79 14.01 13.17
N TYR A 361 15.74 14.51 13.81
CA TYR A 361 15.49 15.94 13.87
C TYR A 361 16.52 16.70 14.71
N ASP A 362 17.19 16.02 15.67
CA ASP A 362 18.30 16.59 16.45
C ASP A 362 19.47 17.01 15.54
N LEU A 363 19.71 16.28 14.44
CA LEU A 363 20.75 16.61 13.47
C LEU A 363 20.53 17.95 12.77
N VAL A 364 19.28 18.37 12.68
CA VAL A 364 18.87 19.63 11.99
C VAL A 364 18.34 20.68 12.98
N GLY A 365 18.53 20.46 14.29
CA GLY A 365 18.18 21.40 15.35
C GLY A 365 16.68 21.75 15.41
N PHE A 366 15.80 20.77 15.15
CA PHE A 366 14.36 20.99 15.17
C PHE A 366 13.65 20.05 16.14
N ASP A 367 12.82 20.62 17.02
CA ASP A 367 11.96 19.81 17.89
C ASP A 367 10.69 19.36 17.13
N CYS A 368 10.63 18.10 16.74
CA CYS A 368 9.50 17.55 15.98
C CYS A 368 8.18 17.53 16.80
N TRP A 369 8.25 17.56 18.12
CA TRP A 369 7.09 17.66 18.99
C TRP A 369 6.40 19.01 18.90
N SER A 370 7.14 20.06 18.55
CA SER A 370 6.60 21.42 18.33
C SER A 370 6.00 21.63 16.93
N ALA A 371 6.01 20.60 16.08
CA ALA A 371 5.46 20.72 14.73
C ALA A 371 3.97 21.06 14.76
N HIS A 372 3.52 21.92 13.83
CA HIS A 372 2.12 22.36 13.75
C HIS A 372 1.09 21.25 13.59
N SER A 373 1.53 20.08 13.15
CA SER A 373 0.71 18.87 12.97
C SER A 373 0.68 17.95 14.19
N VAL A 374 1.36 18.33 15.27
CA VAL A 374 1.45 17.54 16.50
C VAL A 374 0.62 18.20 17.60
N LYS A 375 -0.19 17.40 18.29
CA LYS A 375 -0.83 17.75 19.54
C LYS A 375 -0.27 16.88 20.65
N THR A 376 0.25 17.48 21.69
CA THR A 376 0.85 16.80 22.84
C THR A 376 0.66 17.65 24.10
N ASP A 377 0.91 17.08 25.27
CA ASP A 377 1.01 17.80 26.54
C ASP A 377 2.46 18.22 26.83
N GLU A 378 2.65 19.06 27.84
CA GLU A 378 3.98 19.54 28.23
C GLU A 378 4.95 18.40 28.60
N LYS A 379 4.42 17.32 29.17
CA LYS A 379 5.20 16.14 29.58
C LYS A 379 5.38 15.12 28.45
N ARG A 380 4.82 15.37 27.25
CA ARG A 380 4.88 14.46 26.09
C ARG A 380 4.35 13.06 26.40
N THR A 381 3.32 12.95 27.25
CA THR A 381 2.74 11.67 27.67
C THR A 381 1.77 11.10 26.65
N PHE A 382 1.25 11.93 25.76
CA PHE A 382 0.52 11.52 24.58
C PHE A 382 0.97 12.30 23.35
N ALA A 383 0.71 11.75 22.17
CA ALA A 383 0.93 12.44 20.91
C ALA A 383 -0.14 12.06 19.88
N HIS A 384 -0.67 13.07 19.23
CA HIS A 384 -1.56 12.92 18.08
C HIS A 384 -0.99 13.70 16.92
N ILE A 385 -0.65 12.98 15.81
CA ILE A 385 -0.07 13.58 14.61
C ILE A 385 -1.18 13.73 13.58
N SER A 386 -1.48 14.98 13.19
CA SER A 386 -2.53 15.34 12.22
C SER A 386 -1.94 16.14 11.07
N GLN A 387 -1.29 15.46 10.13
CA GLN A 387 -0.69 16.06 8.95
C GLN A 387 -1.51 15.78 7.70
N LYS A 388 -1.92 16.84 6.99
CA LYS A 388 -2.74 16.72 5.77
C LYS A 388 -1.98 16.23 4.54
N THR A 389 -0.65 16.35 4.54
CA THR A 389 0.19 15.89 3.43
C THR A 389 0.82 14.55 3.75
N ALA A 390 1.00 13.70 2.74
CA ALA A 390 1.75 12.47 2.90
C ALA A 390 3.17 12.77 3.41
N PHE A 391 3.66 11.92 4.31
CA PHE A 391 5.05 11.99 4.74
C PHE A 391 5.96 11.64 3.58
N GLY A 392 6.92 12.51 3.29
CA GLY A 392 8.08 12.10 2.54
C GLY A 392 9.02 11.33 3.46
N VAL A 393 9.59 10.24 2.98
CA VAL A 393 10.47 9.39 3.78
C VAL A 393 11.84 9.30 3.13
N THR A 394 12.86 9.80 3.81
CA THR A 394 14.27 9.60 3.45
C THR A 394 15.19 10.08 4.57
N ASP A 395 16.27 9.36 4.83
CA ASP A 395 17.29 9.77 5.81
C ASP A 395 18.19 10.87 5.24
N VAL A 396 18.31 10.94 3.91
CA VAL A 396 19.17 11.91 3.20
C VAL A 396 18.77 13.37 3.46
N TYR A 397 17.50 13.64 3.68
CA TYR A 397 17.01 14.97 4.04
C TYR A 397 17.70 15.51 5.31
N PHE A 398 17.82 14.66 6.33
CA PHE A 398 18.43 15.02 7.60
C PHE A 398 19.96 15.13 7.48
N LEU A 399 20.57 14.23 6.72
CA LEU A 399 21.98 14.25 6.43
C LEU A 399 22.40 15.51 5.66
N ALA A 400 21.62 15.87 4.63
CA ALA A 400 21.83 17.09 3.86
C ALA A 400 21.68 18.35 4.73
N GLY A 401 20.70 18.35 5.65
CA GLY A 401 20.52 19.42 6.63
C GLY A 401 21.69 19.53 7.59
N TYR A 402 22.20 18.41 8.11
CA TYR A 402 23.39 18.40 8.98
C TYR A 402 24.60 19.03 8.33
N TYR A 403 24.88 18.70 7.09
CA TYR A 403 26.03 19.27 6.35
C TYR A 403 25.78 20.67 5.77
N GLY A 404 24.55 21.22 5.89
CA GLY A 404 24.20 22.54 5.36
C GLY A 404 23.94 22.55 3.85
N LEU A 405 23.87 21.37 3.21
CA LEU A 405 23.45 21.24 1.82
C LEU A 405 21.97 21.55 1.64
N MET A 406 21.18 21.45 2.70
CA MET A 406 19.76 21.77 2.69
C MET A 406 19.39 22.61 3.91
N GLU A 407 18.49 23.58 3.71
CA GLU A 407 17.84 24.32 4.78
C GLU A 407 16.33 24.45 4.53
N VAL A 408 15.56 24.55 5.61
CA VAL A 408 14.10 24.78 5.53
C VAL A 408 13.78 26.23 5.87
N MET A 409 13.11 26.91 4.97
CA MET A 409 12.64 28.27 5.13
C MET A 409 11.12 28.34 5.17
N VAL A 410 10.56 28.73 6.31
CA VAL A 410 9.11 28.95 6.45
C VAL A 410 8.77 30.35 5.94
N ASP A 411 8.51 30.43 4.63
CA ASP A 411 8.18 31.65 3.90
C ASP A 411 7.50 31.27 2.56
N GLU A 412 7.13 32.27 1.77
CA GLU A 412 6.56 32.12 0.44
C GLU A 412 7.25 33.05 -0.56
N ILE A 413 7.35 32.62 -1.82
CA ILE A 413 7.81 33.51 -2.91
C ILE A 413 6.74 34.58 -3.15
N LYS A 414 7.16 35.82 -3.16
CA LYS A 414 6.34 36.99 -3.51
C LYS A 414 6.44 37.32 -5.00
N ARG A 415 7.66 37.30 -5.52
CA ARG A 415 7.98 37.51 -6.93
C ARG A 415 9.37 36.99 -7.27
N LEU A 416 9.61 36.78 -8.55
CA LEU A 416 10.93 36.45 -9.09
C LEU A 416 11.54 37.68 -9.81
N THR A 417 12.86 37.71 -9.86
CA THR A 417 13.67 38.63 -10.64
C THR A 417 14.89 37.88 -11.12
N ASN A 418 15.70 38.43 -12.02
CA ASN A 418 16.85 37.73 -12.58
C ASN A 418 17.73 37.07 -11.51
N GLY A 419 17.77 35.72 -11.51
CA GLY A 419 18.54 34.91 -10.59
C GLY A 419 18.18 35.02 -9.10
N CYS A 420 16.99 35.54 -8.78
CA CYS A 420 16.61 35.83 -7.39
C CYS A 420 15.13 35.62 -7.11
N ALA A 421 14.83 34.95 -6.01
CA ALA A 421 13.49 34.87 -5.44
C ALA A 421 13.35 35.84 -4.26
N GLN A 422 12.35 36.73 -4.35
CA GLN A 422 11.97 37.63 -3.27
C GLN A 422 10.81 37.01 -2.48
N THR A 423 10.95 36.92 -1.16
CA THR A 423 9.96 36.30 -0.31
C THR A 423 8.95 37.29 0.26
N LYS A 424 7.82 36.83 0.75
CA LYS A 424 6.80 37.65 1.43
C LYS A 424 7.34 38.32 2.70
N LYS A 425 8.30 37.69 3.39
CA LYS A 425 8.97 38.24 4.57
C LYS A 425 10.16 39.18 4.23
N GLY A 426 10.31 39.54 2.95
CA GLY A 426 11.30 40.52 2.51
C GLY A 426 12.71 39.95 2.26
N LYS A 427 12.93 38.67 2.35
CA LYS A 427 14.23 38.05 2.04
C LYS A 427 14.44 37.97 0.54
N LYS A 428 15.72 38.10 0.13
CA LYS A 428 16.16 37.88 -1.25
C LYS A 428 17.07 36.66 -1.29
N ILE A 429 16.71 35.66 -2.09
CA ILE A 429 17.44 34.39 -2.21
C ILE A 429 17.97 34.30 -3.64
N LYS A 430 19.29 34.36 -3.78
CA LYS A 430 19.96 34.12 -5.06
C LYS A 430 19.84 32.62 -5.36
N CYS A 431 19.24 32.25 -6.47
CA CYS A 431 19.05 30.90 -6.93
C CYS A 431 19.00 30.81 -8.45
N GLN A 432 19.32 29.66 -8.99
CA GLN A 432 19.32 29.44 -10.44
C GLN A 432 18.29 28.37 -10.84
N VAL A 433 17.76 27.63 -9.87
CA VAL A 433 16.79 26.56 -10.10
C VAL A 433 15.64 26.69 -9.10
N ILE A 434 14.41 26.57 -9.60
CA ILE A 434 13.21 26.50 -8.76
C ILE A 434 12.40 25.27 -9.19
N LEU A 435 12.17 24.35 -8.24
CA LEU A 435 11.29 23.22 -8.45
C LEU A 435 9.98 23.39 -7.67
N LYS A 436 8.87 23.42 -8.38
CA LYS A 436 7.52 23.57 -7.84
C LYS A 436 7.00 22.21 -7.36
N ALA A 437 6.96 21.98 -6.05
CA ALA A 437 6.48 20.76 -5.41
C ALA A 437 5.18 21.00 -4.62
N VAL A 438 4.19 21.61 -5.28
CA VAL A 438 2.97 22.14 -4.67
C VAL A 438 1.81 21.16 -4.61
N GLY A 439 2.09 19.89 -4.91
CA GLY A 439 1.12 18.80 -4.89
C GLY A 439 0.40 18.61 -6.22
N VAL A 440 -0.58 17.72 -6.18
CA VAL A 440 -1.36 17.28 -7.34
C VAL A 440 -2.84 17.52 -7.10
N ILE A 441 -3.60 17.53 -8.17
CA ILE A 441 -5.06 17.61 -8.16
C ILE A 441 -5.63 16.39 -8.90
N PRO A 442 -6.81 15.88 -8.48
CA PRO A 442 -7.48 14.80 -9.18
C PRO A 442 -7.83 15.20 -10.62
N ASP A 443 -7.81 14.23 -11.52
CA ASP A 443 -8.30 14.44 -12.88
C ASP A 443 -9.85 14.51 -12.87
N PRO A 444 -10.45 15.58 -13.39
CA PRO A 444 -11.89 15.71 -13.46
C PRO A 444 -12.55 14.64 -14.35
N GLN A 445 -11.80 13.92 -15.18
CA GLN A 445 -12.33 12.81 -15.97
C GLN A 445 -12.84 11.66 -15.10
N ILE A 446 -12.26 11.45 -13.91
CA ILE A 446 -12.72 10.41 -12.97
C ILE A 446 -14.17 10.66 -12.56
N ASP A 447 -14.49 11.91 -12.23
CA ASP A 447 -15.83 12.29 -11.84
C ASP A 447 -16.85 12.07 -12.97
N LYS A 448 -16.46 12.41 -14.20
CA LYS A 448 -17.27 12.22 -15.40
C LYS A 448 -17.46 10.74 -15.71
N MET A 449 -16.39 9.96 -15.60
CA MET A 449 -16.41 8.54 -15.86
C MET A 449 -17.37 7.80 -14.92
N LEU A 450 -17.23 8.01 -13.62
CA LEU A 450 -17.99 7.29 -12.59
C LEU A 450 -19.28 8.02 -12.17
N GLY A 451 -19.43 9.30 -12.47
CA GLY A 451 -20.47 10.15 -11.91
C GLY A 451 -20.29 10.43 -10.41
N LEU A 452 -19.08 10.20 -9.88
CA LEU A 452 -18.73 10.33 -8.47
C LEU A 452 -17.32 10.93 -8.36
N LYS A 453 -17.14 11.90 -7.47
CA LYS A 453 -15.84 12.53 -7.27
C LYS A 453 -14.92 11.69 -6.37
N GLU A 454 -13.71 11.43 -6.85
CA GLU A 454 -12.64 10.76 -6.09
C GLU A 454 -13.03 9.41 -5.48
N LEU A 455 -14.00 8.72 -6.07
CA LEU A 455 -14.44 7.42 -5.59
C LEU A 455 -14.04 6.31 -6.54
N VAL A 456 -13.56 5.24 -5.97
CA VAL A 456 -13.43 3.93 -6.62
C VAL A 456 -14.59 3.09 -6.12
N GLY A 457 -15.30 2.46 -7.01
CA GLY A 457 -16.50 1.72 -6.65
C GLY A 457 -16.58 0.36 -7.30
N LEU A 458 -17.41 -0.46 -6.73
CA LEU A 458 -17.90 -1.71 -7.29
C LEU A 458 -19.35 -1.50 -7.71
N TRP A 459 -19.68 -1.96 -8.91
CA TRP A 459 -21.05 -2.01 -9.40
C TRP A 459 -21.43 -3.46 -9.69
N VAL A 460 -22.51 -3.90 -9.12
CA VAL A 460 -23.06 -5.23 -9.35
C VAL A 460 -24.58 -5.10 -9.54
N ASN A 461 -25.12 -5.75 -10.54
CA ASN A 461 -26.55 -5.77 -10.85
C ASN A 461 -27.18 -4.36 -10.90
N GLY A 462 -26.55 -3.44 -11.65
CA GLY A 462 -27.08 -2.09 -11.85
C GLY A 462 -27.04 -1.16 -10.64
N ASP A 463 -26.74 -1.66 -9.45
CA ASP A 463 -26.65 -0.86 -8.24
C ASP A 463 -25.19 -0.53 -7.91
N PRO A 464 -24.81 0.76 -7.93
CA PRO A 464 -23.46 1.14 -7.55
C PRO A 464 -23.22 0.76 -6.10
N LEU A 465 -22.46 -0.32 -5.90
CA LEU A 465 -21.84 -0.61 -4.63
C LEU A 465 -20.77 0.46 -4.39
N ARG A 466 -21.15 1.49 -3.72
CA ARG A 466 -20.24 2.57 -3.32
C ARG A 466 -19.27 2.07 -2.28
N ALA A 467 -18.54 1.01 -2.60
CA ALA A 467 -17.36 0.62 -1.85
C ALA A 467 -16.28 1.65 -2.14
N VAL A 468 -16.12 2.51 -1.22
CA VAL A 468 -15.30 3.68 -1.35
C VAL A 468 -13.88 3.30 -1.09
N CYS A 469 -13.08 3.20 -2.09
CA CYS A 469 -11.66 3.41 -1.95
C CYS A 469 -11.30 4.79 -2.41
N CYS A 470 -10.95 5.59 -1.47
CA CYS A 470 -10.03 6.64 -1.76
C CYS A 470 -8.73 6.04 -2.19
N ASN A 471 -8.17 6.69 -3.09
CA ASN A 471 -6.78 6.81 -3.38
C ASN A 471 -5.93 6.61 -2.13
N GLY A 472 -5.38 5.43 -1.94
CA GLY A 472 -4.65 5.07 -0.73
C GLY A 472 -3.45 5.94 -0.38
N MET A 473 -3.06 6.88 -1.26
CA MET A 473 -2.01 7.86 -0.97
C MET A 473 -2.50 9.02 -0.09
N PHE A 474 -3.82 9.24 -0.01
CA PHE A 474 -4.43 10.28 0.81
C PHE A 474 -5.22 9.73 1.99
N VAL A 475 -5.04 8.47 2.33
CA VAL A 475 -5.38 8.02 3.68
C VAL A 475 -4.68 9.00 4.59
N GLU A 476 -5.46 9.86 5.20
CA GLU A 476 -4.93 10.87 6.12
C GLU A 476 -3.91 10.18 7.00
N ALA A 477 -2.69 10.68 7.01
CA ALA A 477 -1.60 10.17 7.83
C ALA A 477 -1.91 10.18 9.34
N GLN A 478 -3.14 10.53 9.70
CA GLN A 478 -3.70 10.46 11.04
C GLN A 478 -3.68 9.04 11.62
N ASN A 479 -3.70 8.03 10.76
CA ASN A 479 -3.57 6.66 11.16
C ASN A 479 -2.28 6.07 10.59
N PHE A 480 -1.15 6.39 11.19
CA PHE A 480 0.08 5.65 10.97
C PHE A 480 -0.15 4.13 11.06
N GLY A 481 -1.09 3.69 11.91
CA GLY A 481 -1.54 2.32 11.99
C GLY A 481 -2.13 1.77 10.69
N SER A 482 -2.87 2.56 9.92
CA SER A 482 -3.40 2.11 8.62
C SER A 482 -2.35 2.17 7.50
N PHE A 483 -1.35 3.02 7.62
CA PHE A 483 -0.17 2.99 6.76
C PHE A 483 0.68 1.74 7.02
N ALA A 484 0.74 1.29 8.28
CA ALA A 484 1.45 0.09 8.69
C ALA A 484 0.82 -1.20 8.23
N SER A 485 -0.50 -1.24 8.06
CA SER A 485 -1.21 -2.47 7.68
C SER A 485 -1.08 -2.82 6.19
N GLY A 486 -0.21 -2.13 5.47
CA GLY A 486 -0.05 -2.27 4.02
C GLY A 486 -1.01 -1.38 3.24
N PRO A 487 -0.81 -1.24 1.94
CA PRO A 487 -1.71 -0.42 1.19
C PRO A 487 -3.10 -1.00 1.35
N PRO A 488 -4.06 -0.18 1.73
CA PRO A 488 -5.46 -0.56 1.79
C PRO A 488 -5.98 -1.12 0.46
N PHE A 489 -5.23 -0.92 -0.62
CA PHE A 489 -5.52 -1.46 -1.94
C PHE A 489 -5.65 -2.98 -1.99
N ALA A 490 -4.73 -3.71 -1.39
CA ALA A 490 -4.77 -5.16 -1.46
C ALA A 490 -5.93 -5.75 -0.65
N GLN A 491 -6.23 -5.16 0.51
CA GLN A 491 -7.40 -5.54 1.30
C GLN A 491 -8.69 -5.21 0.57
N LEU A 492 -8.75 -4.02 -0.03
CA LEU A 492 -9.91 -3.60 -0.79
C LEU A 492 -10.08 -4.43 -2.07
N ALA A 493 -9.00 -4.75 -2.78
CA ALA A 493 -9.06 -5.62 -3.95
C ALA A 493 -9.69 -6.98 -3.61
N ARG A 494 -9.32 -7.55 -2.45
CA ARG A 494 -9.92 -8.80 -1.95
C ARG A 494 -11.37 -8.62 -1.55
N ALA A 495 -11.72 -7.51 -0.88
CA ALA A 495 -13.09 -7.21 -0.54
C ALA A 495 -13.98 -7.04 -1.78
N LEU A 496 -13.50 -6.32 -2.77
CA LEU A 496 -14.21 -6.13 -4.03
C LEU A 496 -14.41 -7.46 -4.77
N ARG A 497 -13.37 -8.31 -4.82
CA ARG A 497 -13.48 -9.66 -5.36
C ARG A 497 -14.55 -10.44 -4.60
N TRP A 498 -14.54 -10.40 -3.27
CA TRP A 498 -15.51 -11.11 -2.45
C TRP A 498 -16.95 -10.72 -2.80
N PHE A 499 -17.24 -9.44 -2.94
CA PHE A 499 -18.59 -8.98 -3.28
C PHE A 499 -19.01 -9.32 -4.71
N VAL A 500 -18.06 -9.44 -5.61
CA VAL A 500 -18.33 -9.97 -6.96
C VAL A 500 -18.61 -11.46 -6.92
N ASP A 501 -17.86 -12.21 -6.13
CA ASP A 501 -18.05 -13.65 -6.00
C ASP A 501 -19.35 -13.98 -5.24
N TYR A 502 -19.68 -13.19 -4.23
CA TYR A 502 -20.80 -13.43 -3.31
C TYR A 502 -21.64 -12.17 -3.09
N PRO A 503 -22.38 -11.73 -4.09
CA PRO A 503 -23.12 -10.45 -4.01
C PRO A 503 -24.16 -10.41 -2.88
N SER A 504 -24.70 -11.55 -2.46
CA SER A 504 -25.61 -11.62 -1.31
C SER A 504 -24.94 -11.20 0.02
N ASP A 505 -23.63 -11.39 0.15
CA ASP A 505 -22.90 -11.00 1.35
C ASP A 505 -22.76 -9.47 1.44
N PHE A 506 -22.88 -8.77 0.31
CA PHE A 506 -22.86 -7.32 0.29
C PHE A 506 -24.08 -6.70 0.99
N GLU A 507 -25.22 -7.36 0.96
CA GLU A 507 -26.42 -6.87 1.62
C GLU A 507 -26.24 -6.71 3.13
N VAL A 508 -25.34 -7.49 3.73
CA VAL A 508 -25.00 -7.39 5.15
C VAL A 508 -24.31 -6.05 5.47
N ILE A 509 -23.49 -5.55 4.54
CA ILE A 509 -22.74 -4.30 4.75
C ILE A 509 -23.41 -3.07 4.16
N ARG A 510 -24.36 -3.24 3.22
CA ARG A 510 -25.08 -2.13 2.57
C ARG A 510 -25.63 -1.10 3.56
N PRO A 511 -26.26 -1.48 4.68
CA PRO A 511 -26.82 -0.53 5.64
C PRO A 511 -25.78 0.35 6.34
N ILE A 512 -24.55 -0.13 6.50
CA ILE A 512 -23.49 0.60 7.21
C ILE A 512 -22.63 1.45 6.30
N LEU A 513 -22.75 1.28 4.98
CA LEU A 513 -22.02 2.11 4.04
C LEU A 513 -22.54 3.55 4.07
N PRO A 514 -21.64 4.54 3.99
CA PRO A 514 -22.06 5.93 3.96
C PRO A 514 -22.99 6.16 2.76
N LYS A 515 -24.17 6.72 3.02
CA LYS A 515 -25.07 7.18 1.97
C LYS A 515 -24.46 8.41 1.31
N LEU A 516 -23.67 8.20 0.28
CA LEU A 516 -23.07 9.28 -0.48
C LEU A 516 -24.13 9.90 -1.37
N LYS A 517 -24.60 11.07 -0.98
CA LYS A 517 -25.40 11.91 -1.88
C LYS A 517 -24.46 12.59 -2.86
N SER A 518 -24.23 11.99 -4.00
CA SER A 518 -23.53 12.64 -5.10
C SER A 518 -24.56 13.22 -6.07
N SER A 519 -24.41 14.49 -6.41
CA SER A 519 -24.97 15.05 -7.63
C SER A 519 -23.80 15.52 -8.50
N PRO A 520 -23.95 15.63 -9.83
CA PRO A 520 -22.94 16.20 -10.70
C PRO A 520 -22.47 17.60 -10.24
N GLU A 521 -23.36 18.33 -9.56
CA GLU A 521 -23.15 19.70 -9.11
C GLU A 521 -22.51 19.81 -7.72
N LYS A 522 -22.66 18.79 -6.89
CA LYS A 522 -22.06 18.73 -5.54
C LYS A 522 -21.45 17.34 -5.32
N PRO A 523 -20.23 17.14 -5.79
CA PRO A 523 -19.52 15.90 -5.53
C PRO A 523 -19.40 15.71 -4.02
N ALA A 524 -19.80 14.54 -3.55
CA ALA A 524 -19.61 14.17 -2.15
C ALA A 524 -18.12 13.93 -1.91
N TYR A 525 -17.41 14.94 -1.44
CA TYR A 525 -16.10 14.75 -0.87
C TYR A 525 -16.25 14.10 0.50
N VAL A 526 -15.81 12.88 0.63
CA VAL A 526 -15.73 12.20 1.91
C VAL A 526 -14.25 11.89 2.16
N PRO A 527 -13.68 12.31 3.30
CA PRO A 527 -12.30 12.02 3.64
C PRO A 527 -12.04 10.50 3.63
N SER A 528 -10.91 10.10 3.11
CA SER A 528 -10.54 8.71 2.82
C SER A 528 -10.67 7.75 4.01
N ALA A 529 -10.25 8.16 5.19
CA ALA A 529 -10.34 7.35 6.40
C ALA A 529 -11.79 7.00 6.79
N THR A 530 -12.73 7.93 6.57
CA THR A 530 -14.14 7.72 6.88
C THR A 530 -14.80 6.71 5.96
N HIS A 531 -14.27 6.55 4.75
CA HIS A 531 -14.80 5.60 3.78
C HIS A 531 -14.27 4.18 3.98
N MET A 532 -13.04 4.07 4.43
CA MET A 532 -12.41 2.77 4.63
C MET A 532 -12.89 2.10 5.92
N LEU A 533 -13.27 2.87 6.94
CA LEU A 533 -13.80 2.34 8.20
C LEU A 533 -15.00 1.41 8.00
N PRO A 534 -16.02 1.74 7.21
CA PRO A 534 -17.12 0.81 6.94
C PRO A 534 -16.66 -0.46 6.22
N THR A 535 -15.71 -0.35 5.28
CA THR A 535 -15.17 -1.51 4.56
C THR A 535 -14.38 -2.41 5.50
N PHE A 536 -13.58 -1.86 6.41
CA PHE A 536 -12.85 -2.65 7.41
C PHE A 536 -13.76 -3.24 8.49
N SER A 537 -14.79 -2.52 8.93
CA SER A 537 -15.77 -3.05 9.89
C SER A 537 -16.66 -4.13 9.27
N SER A 538 -16.87 -4.11 7.95
CA SER A 538 -17.61 -5.15 7.24
C SER A 538 -16.91 -6.50 7.27
N PHE A 539 -15.58 -6.53 7.38
CA PHE A 539 -14.83 -7.77 7.53
C PHE A 539 -15.24 -8.55 8.78
N ASN A 540 -15.61 -7.86 9.86
CA ASN A 540 -16.11 -8.50 11.08
C ASN A 540 -17.58 -8.96 10.96
N LEU A 541 -18.36 -8.36 10.07
CA LEU A 541 -19.76 -8.71 9.85
C LEU A 541 -19.92 -9.93 8.94
N ILE A 542 -18.91 -10.20 8.11
CA ILE A 542 -18.87 -11.35 7.21
C ILE A 542 -17.70 -12.23 7.68
N PRO A 543 -17.92 -13.21 8.52
CA PRO A 543 -16.85 -14.00 9.17
C PRO A 543 -15.83 -14.57 8.18
N MET A 544 -16.29 -15.09 7.03
CA MET A 544 -15.40 -15.64 6.01
C MET A 544 -14.49 -14.57 5.40
N MET A 545 -15.02 -13.40 5.09
CA MET A 545 -14.25 -12.28 4.56
C MET A 545 -13.25 -11.75 5.60
N ALA A 546 -13.69 -11.65 6.86
CA ALA A 546 -12.82 -11.29 7.98
C ALA A 546 -11.63 -12.24 8.08
N ALA A 547 -11.90 -13.49 7.90
CA ALA A 547 -10.97 -14.57 7.95
C ALA A 547 -9.91 -14.47 6.85
N GLU A 548 -10.33 -14.35 5.61
CA GLU A 548 -9.43 -14.18 4.48
C GLU A 548 -8.51 -12.95 4.67
N MET A 549 -9.09 -11.82 5.11
CA MET A 549 -8.33 -10.60 5.36
C MET A 549 -7.29 -10.77 6.46
N SER A 550 -7.59 -11.58 7.42
CA SER A 550 -6.72 -11.83 8.55
C SER A 550 -5.51 -12.68 8.19
N VAL A 551 -5.68 -13.71 7.37
CA VAL A 551 -4.54 -14.49 6.83
C VAL A 551 -3.68 -13.61 5.93
N TYR A 552 -4.30 -12.79 5.10
CA TYR A 552 -3.56 -11.82 4.31
C TYR A 552 -2.65 -10.95 5.19
N ASN A 553 -3.18 -10.40 6.28
CA ASN A 553 -2.39 -9.59 7.20
C ASN A 553 -1.30 -10.39 7.90
N ALA A 554 -1.61 -11.61 8.35
CA ALA A 554 -0.62 -12.48 8.98
C ALA A 554 0.52 -12.84 8.01
N LEU A 555 0.20 -13.23 6.78
CA LEU A 555 1.20 -13.52 5.74
C LEU A 555 2.08 -12.31 5.45
N LYS A 556 1.50 -11.12 5.34
CA LYS A 556 2.24 -9.89 5.15
C LYS A 556 3.29 -9.70 6.25
N HIS A 557 2.86 -9.77 7.50
CA HIS A 557 3.76 -9.54 8.63
C HIS A 557 4.83 -10.62 8.75
N LEU A 558 4.46 -11.89 8.54
CA LEU A 558 5.43 -12.99 8.54
C LEU A 558 6.49 -12.81 7.44
N LYS A 559 6.06 -12.49 6.22
CA LYS A 559 6.97 -12.27 5.09
C LYS A 559 7.86 -11.04 5.30
N GLN A 560 7.31 -9.96 5.84
CA GLN A 560 8.08 -8.76 6.13
C GLN A 560 9.12 -8.99 7.23
N ARG A 561 8.77 -9.72 8.28
CA ARG A 561 9.70 -10.09 9.36
C ARG A 561 10.82 -11.00 8.86
N ALA A 562 10.51 -11.98 8.01
CA ALA A 562 11.51 -12.86 7.42
C ALA A 562 12.49 -12.11 6.50
N ARG A 563 11.97 -11.14 5.75
CA ARG A 563 12.74 -10.40 4.74
C ARG A 563 13.60 -9.30 5.34
N HIS A 564 13.05 -8.53 6.28
CA HIS A 564 13.68 -7.36 6.87
C HIS A 564 13.69 -7.43 8.40
N PRO A 565 14.43 -8.36 9.00
CA PRO A 565 14.61 -8.36 10.44
C PRO A 565 15.34 -7.08 10.90
N PRO A 566 15.14 -6.62 12.15
CA PRO A 566 15.63 -5.32 12.64
C PRO A 566 17.11 -5.06 12.35
N ASN A 567 17.96 -6.02 12.69
CA ASN A 567 19.41 -5.93 12.52
C ASN A 567 19.80 -5.73 11.04
N LYS A 568 19.26 -6.54 10.15
CA LYS A 568 19.52 -6.43 8.71
C LYS A 568 19.08 -5.07 8.17
N TYR A 569 17.88 -4.63 8.53
CA TYR A 569 17.32 -3.38 8.04
C TYR A 569 18.11 -2.16 8.50
N ILE A 570 18.49 -2.11 9.78
CA ILE A 570 19.29 -1.03 10.34
C ILE A 570 20.70 -1.00 9.70
N ALA A 571 21.29 -2.17 9.48
CA ALA A 571 22.58 -2.28 8.81
C ALA A 571 22.53 -1.73 7.37
N GLU A 572 21.47 -2.04 6.62
CA GLU A 572 21.23 -1.49 5.26
C GLU A 572 21.07 0.04 5.29
N CYS A 573 20.29 0.58 6.22
CA CYS A 573 20.12 2.02 6.37
C CYS A 573 21.43 2.73 6.73
N ARG A 574 22.21 2.16 7.63
CA ARG A 574 23.54 2.67 8.02
C ARG A 574 24.50 2.66 6.84
N ALA A 575 24.56 1.56 6.11
CA ALA A 575 25.44 1.44 4.94
C ALA A 575 25.11 2.48 3.86
N GLU A 576 23.84 2.76 3.62
CA GLU A 576 23.41 3.82 2.68
C GLU A 576 23.78 5.21 3.21
N TRP A 577 23.56 5.49 4.50
CA TRP A 577 23.97 6.73 5.15
C TRP A 577 25.46 7.03 4.96
N GLU A 578 26.30 6.06 5.27
CA GLU A 578 27.75 6.16 5.08
C GLU A 578 28.15 6.27 3.61
N ALA A 579 27.41 5.62 2.70
CA ALA A 579 27.66 5.74 1.27
C ALA A 579 27.40 7.17 0.75
N TYR A 580 26.34 7.84 1.21
CA TYR A 580 26.11 9.25 0.86
C TYR A 580 27.22 10.14 1.40
N ILE A 581 27.68 9.96 2.63
CA ILE A 581 28.79 10.73 3.21
C ILE A 581 30.05 10.56 2.36
N ARG A 582 30.45 9.30 2.08
CA ARG A 582 31.62 9.02 1.24
C ARG A 582 31.52 9.64 -0.15
N GLN A 583 30.35 9.56 -0.77
CA GLN A 583 30.14 10.12 -2.10
C GLN A 583 30.22 11.66 -2.08
N TRP A 584 29.58 12.31 -1.12
CA TRP A 584 29.60 13.76 -1.01
C TRP A 584 31.00 14.34 -0.71
N LYS A 585 31.81 13.64 0.10
CA LYS A 585 33.23 13.98 0.31
C LYS A 585 34.01 13.86 -0.99
N LYS A 586 33.85 12.74 -1.69
CA LYS A 586 34.50 12.51 -2.99
C LYS A 586 34.14 13.58 -4.02
N ASP A 587 32.88 14.03 -4.03
CA ASP A 587 32.38 15.06 -4.96
C ASP A 587 32.71 16.48 -4.48
N GLY A 588 33.34 16.67 -3.35
CA GLY A 588 33.68 17.98 -2.77
C GLY A 588 32.45 18.79 -2.35
N MET A 589 31.33 18.12 -2.08
CA MET A 589 30.07 18.78 -1.69
C MET A 589 30.05 19.18 -0.22
N ILE A 590 30.79 18.47 0.62
CA ILE A 590 30.84 18.66 2.08
C ILE A 590 32.27 18.82 2.56
N ASP A 591 32.42 19.54 3.69
CA ASP A 591 33.72 19.78 4.31
C ASP A 591 34.20 18.54 5.07
N ASP A 592 35.36 18.02 4.68
CA ASP A 592 36.00 16.86 5.31
C ASP A 592 36.38 17.10 6.78
N SER A 593 36.54 18.36 7.21
CA SER A 593 36.86 18.72 8.59
C SER A 593 35.68 18.56 9.54
N LYS A 594 34.46 18.53 9.02
CA LYS A 594 33.26 18.36 9.82
C LYS A 594 33.10 16.89 10.22
N PRO A 595 32.94 16.57 11.53
CA PRO A 595 32.74 15.18 11.98
C PRO A 595 31.54 14.54 11.27
N ASP A 596 31.70 13.29 10.87
CA ASP A 596 30.61 12.52 10.28
C ASP A 596 29.58 12.17 11.37
N PRO A 597 28.30 12.45 11.16
CA PRO A 597 27.29 12.10 12.14
C PRO A 597 27.06 10.57 12.09
N PRO A 598 27.08 9.90 13.25
CA PRO A 598 26.75 8.49 13.29
C PRO A 598 25.29 8.28 12.87
N TYR A 599 24.99 7.11 12.31
CA TYR A 599 23.61 6.77 12.04
C TYR A 599 22.82 6.72 13.36
N PRO A 600 21.70 7.47 13.51
CA PRO A 600 21.10 7.73 14.83
C PRO A 600 20.40 6.54 15.49
N TYR A 601 20.21 5.42 14.75
CA TYR A 601 19.46 4.27 15.25
C TYR A 601 20.34 3.08 15.51
N THR A 602 20.10 2.42 16.67
CA THR A 602 20.69 1.13 17.03
C THR A 602 19.64 0.04 17.11
N GLU A 603 20.06 -1.21 17.08
CA GLU A 603 19.16 -2.36 17.22
C GLU A 603 18.43 -2.34 18.56
N GLU A 604 19.14 -1.98 19.65
CA GLU A 604 18.57 -1.92 21.00
C GLU A 604 17.47 -0.86 21.10
N MET A 605 17.66 0.32 20.49
CA MET A 605 16.61 1.35 20.45
C MET A 605 15.37 0.84 19.75
N VAL A 606 15.53 0.23 18.59
CA VAL A 606 14.43 -0.27 17.77
C VAL A 606 13.72 -1.41 18.47
N GLN A 607 14.46 -2.34 19.06
CA GLN A 607 13.87 -3.42 19.85
C GLN A 607 13.09 -2.86 21.04
N GLY A 608 13.63 -1.87 21.74
CA GLY A 608 12.93 -1.18 22.84
C GLY A 608 11.60 -0.54 22.40
N TRP A 609 11.53 0.04 21.19
CA TRP A 609 10.26 0.57 20.63
C TRP A 609 9.27 -0.53 20.26
N ILE A 610 9.75 -1.64 19.72
CA ILE A 610 8.93 -2.83 19.44
C ILE A 610 8.29 -3.34 20.75
N ASP A 611 9.11 -3.55 21.77
CA ASP A 611 8.68 -4.10 23.06
C ASP A 611 7.68 -3.17 23.76
N ARG A 612 7.94 -1.87 23.78
CA ARG A 612 7.02 -0.87 24.36
C ARG A 612 5.70 -0.80 23.59
N THR A 613 5.73 -0.85 22.26
CA THR A 613 4.50 -0.86 21.47
C THR A 613 3.65 -2.09 21.79
N ASN A 614 4.27 -3.27 21.85
CA ASN A 614 3.59 -4.50 22.22
C ASN A 614 3.00 -4.45 23.64
N LEU A 615 3.75 -3.92 24.59
CA LEU A 615 3.30 -3.78 25.99
C LEU A 615 2.11 -2.81 26.12
N GLU A 616 2.15 -1.65 25.46
CA GLU A 616 1.04 -0.70 25.46
C GLU A 616 -0.24 -1.30 24.89
N TRP A 617 -0.11 -2.07 23.83
CA TRP A 617 -1.23 -2.76 23.23
C TRP A 617 -1.82 -3.83 24.14
N MET A 618 -1.00 -4.68 24.76
CA MET A 618 -1.48 -5.67 25.73
C MET A 618 -2.24 -5.02 26.89
N ARG A 619 -1.73 -3.90 27.40
CA ARG A 619 -2.41 -3.12 28.45
C ARG A 619 -3.76 -2.57 27.98
N LYS A 620 -3.83 -2.09 26.73
CA LYS A 620 -5.09 -1.60 26.14
C LYS A 620 -6.12 -2.72 26.01
N GLN A 621 -5.73 -3.90 25.54
CA GLN A 621 -6.62 -5.05 25.44
C GLN A 621 -7.13 -5.50 26.80
N ALA A 622 -6.26 -5.59 27.82
CA ALA A 622 -6.65 -5.97 29.17
C ALA A 622 -7.70 -5.00 29.74
N ARG A 623 -7.52 -3.67 29.54
CA ARG A 623 -8.52 -2.67 29.96
C ARG A 623 -9.85 -2.82 29.23
N GLN A 624 -9.84 -3.12 27.93
CA GLN A 624 -11.06 -3.33 27.15
C GLN A 624 -11.82 -4.57 27.61
N GLN A 625 -11.12 -5.66 27.91
CA GLN A 625 -11.72 -6.89 28.45
C GLN A 625 -12.32 -6.66 29.83
N GLN A 626 -11.65 -5.90 30.69
CA GLN A 626 -12.19 -5.53 32.01
C GLN A 626 -13.43 -4.62 31.92
N ALA A 627 -13.46 -3.74 30.90
CA ALA A 627 -14.63 -2.88 30.69
C ALA A 627 -15.81 -3.64 30.06
N ALA A 628 -15.55 -4.65 29.23
CA ALA A 628 -16.59 -5.50 28.62
C ALA A 628 -17.13 -6.58 29.57
N GLY A 629 -16.40 -6.91 30.62
CA GLY A 629 -16.85 -7.84 31.69
C GLY A 629 -17.62 -7.17 32.83
N ARG A 630 -17.83 -5.85 32.76
CA ARG A 630 -18.71 -5.06 33.62
C ARG A 630 -19.98 -4.69 32.88
#